data_766d226090b76befd6c99a0b84ca2350
#
_entry.id   766d226090b76befd6c99a0b84ca2350
#
_cell.length_a   1.000
_cell.length_b   1.000
_cell.length_c   1.000
_cell.angle_alpha   90.00
_cell.angle_beta   90.00
_cell.angle_gamma   90.00
#
_symmetry.space_group_name_H-M   'P 1'
#
loop_
_entity.id
_entity.type
_entity.pdbx_description
1 polymer ?
#
loop_
_entity_poly.entity_id
_entity_poly.type
_entity_poly.pdbx_seq_one_letter_code
_entity_poly.pdbx_strand_id
1 'polypeptide(L)'
;MIKLQTPTEKIAGVPLNNHMLLAAGVLGTTAASLSRMLRLGAGGVVTKSIGPEPKDGHHGPSLIPVSGGILNAMGLPNPSQEFTEEIAPLLAAKEPVVVSIFGGTPAEFAKVAEWFPEALAFELNLSCPHAEGYGAAIGANPRVVRECTESVKTFGKPVWVKLTPNVADIGVIGRAAEEGGADAIVAINTVK
;
A
#
# COMPACT_ATOMS: atom_id res chain seq x y z
N MET A 1 -24.28 -5.52 18.12
CA MET A 1 -22.95 -4.89 17.98
C MET A 1 -21.94 -5.92 18.47
N ILE A 2 -21.23 -6.60 17.58
CA ILE A 2 -20.19 -7.58 17.96
C ILE A 2 -19.00 -6.76 18.45
N LYS A 3 -18.69 -6.82 19.74
CA LYS A 3 -17.42 -6.32 20.28
C LYS A 3 -16.34 -7.29 19.80
N LEU A 4 -15.63 -6.92 18.74
CA LEU A 4 -14.39 -7.60 18.36
C LEU A 4 -13.40 -7.34 19.49
N GLN A 5 -12.84 -8.41 20.05
CA GLN A 5 -11.79 -8.29 21.05
C GLN A 5 -10.59 -7.60 20.41
N THR A 6 -10.07 -6.58 21.07
CA THR A 6 -8.84 -5.91 20.63
C THR A 6 -7.71 -6.95 20.63
N PRO A 7 -7.02 -7.19 19.51
CA PRO A 7 -5.90 -8.11 19.50
C PRO A 7 -4.82 -7.58 20.43
N THR A 8 -4.24 -8.47 21.20
CA THR A 8 -3.09 -8.18 22.07
C THR A 8 -1.76 -8.22 21.31
N GLU A 9 -1.77 -8.66 20.06
CA GLU A 9 -0.57 -8.84 19.26
C GLU A 9 -0.53 -7.89 18.06
N LYS A 10 0.68 -7.38 17.79
CA LYS A 10 0.97 -6.63 16.57
C LYS A 10 1.26 -7.60 15.44
N ILE A 11 0.60 -7.41 14.30
CA ILE A 11 0.90 -8.15 13.08
C ILE A 11 1.83 -7.29 12.22
N ALA A 12 3.03 -7.80 11.94
CA ALA A 12 4.07 -7.08 11.19
C ALA A 12 4.26 -5.62 11.67
N GLY A 13 4.31 -5.45 13.00
CA GLY A 13 4.53 -4.16 13.65
C GLY A 13 3.27 -3.29 13.83
N VAL A 14 2.13 -3.65 13.23
CA VAL A 14 0.88 -2.87 13.25
C VAL A 14 -0.15 -3.49 14.21
N PRO A 15 -0.77 -2.71 15.11
CA PRO A 15 -1.87 -3.19 15.95
C PRO A 15 -3.13 -3.33 15.11
N LEU A 16 -3.49 -4.56 14.74
CA LEU A 16 -4.68 -4.87 13.96
C LEU A 16 -5.79 -5.42 14.85
N ASN A 17 -7.05 -5.14 14.52
CA ASN A 17 -8.20 -5.66 15.26
C ASN A 17 -8.48 -7.15 14.99
N ASN A 18 -8.03 -7.66 13.84
CA ASN A 18 -8.04 -9.07 13.43
C ASN A 18 -7.19 -9.23 12.15
N HIS A 19 -7.15 -10.47 11.58
CA HIS A 19 -6.32 -10.79 10.42
C HIS A 19 -6.93 -10.41 9.05
N MET A 20 -8.14 -9.84 9.01
CA MET A 20 -8.80 -9.45 7.77
C MET A 20 -8.55 -7.97 7.49
N LEU A 21 -7.83 -7.68 6.40
CA LEU A 21 -7.51 -6.31 6.00
C LEU A 21 -8.20 -5.93 4.70
N LEU A 22 -8.64 -4.66 4.62
CA LEU A 22 -8.93 -4.06 3.31
C LEU A 22 -7.61 -3.82 2.59
N ALA A 23 -7.44 -4.44 1.44
CA ALA A 23 -6.26 -4.22 0.60
C ALA A 23 -6.27 -2.82 -0.06
N ALA A 24 -5.08 -2.30 -0.36
CA ALA A 24 -4.93 -1.09 -1.17
C ALA A 24 -5.63 -1.24 -2.54
N GLY A 25 -6.17 -0.13 -3.06
CA GLY A 25 -6.77 -0.10 -4.40
C GLY A 25 -8.11 0.62 -4.46
N VAL A 26 -9.19 -0.09 -4.76
CA VAL A 26 -10.48 0.50 -5.18
C VAL A 26 -11.22 1.20 -4.05
N LEU A 27 -11.26 0.61 -2.84
CA LEU A 27 -12.10 1.10 -1.72
C LEU A 27 -11.35 1.99 -0.71
N GLY A 28 -10.04 2.13 -0.83
CA GLY A 28 -9.21 2.90 0.11
C GLY A 28 -9.03 4.38 -0.26
N THR A 29 -9.97 4.98 -0.98
CA THR A 29 -9.82 6.31 -1.59
C THR A 29 -10.25 7.47 -0.70
N THR A 30 -11.06 7.24 0.35
CA THR A 30 -11.52 8.29 1.27
C THR A 30 -11.51 7.81 2.71
N ALA A 31 -11.39 8.74 3.66
CA ALA A 31 -11.50 8.45 5.10
C ALA A 31 -12.85 7.82 5.44
N ALA A 32 -13.92 8.26 4.78
CA ALA A 32 -15.27 7.73 4.97
C ALA A 32 -15.36 6.25 4.58
N SER A 33 -14.77 5.86 3.42
CA SER A 33 -14.75 4.46 2.98
C SER A 33 -13.88 3.59 3.89
N LEU A 34 -12.70 4.06 4.27
CA LEU A 34 -11.80 3.37 5.21
C LEU A 34 -12.48 3.13 6.57
N SER A 35 -13.07 4.20 7.17
CA SER A 35 -13.84 4.10 8.41
C SER A 35 -15.01 3.13 8.31
N ARG A 36 -15.71 3.12 7.17
CA ARG A 36 -16.80 2.16 6.94
C ARG A 36 -16.31 0.72 7.01
N MET A 37 -15.17 0.41 6.38
CA MET A 37 -14.61 -0.94 6.40
C MET A 37 -14.20 -1.38 7.81
N LEU A 38 -13.60 -0.49 8.60
CA LEU A 38 -13.31 -0.75 10.01
C LEU A 38 -14.58 -1.03 10.82
N ARG A 39 -15.63 -0.22 10.65
CA ARG A 39 -16.93 -0.46 11.31
C ARG A 39 -17.60 -1.76 10.88
N LEU A 40 -17.37 -2.24 9.66
CA LEU A 40 -17.86 -3.52 9.16
C LEU A 40 -17.05 -4.72 9.65
N GLY A 41 -15.96 -4.49 10.41
CA GLY A 41 -15.19 -5.53 11.06
C GLY A 41 -13.84 -5.85 10.41
N ALA A 42 -13.35 -5.03 9.49
CA ALA A 42 -11.97 -5.15 9.04
C ALA A 42 -11.01 -4.94 10.21
N GLY A 43 -9.99 -5.78 10.31
CA GLY A 43 -8.95 -5.69 11.33
C GLY A 43 -8.00 -4.53 11.12
N GLY A 44 -7.87 -4.08 9.88
CA GLY A 44 -7.14 -2.92 9.45
C GLY A 44 -7.48 -2.57 8.00
N VAL A 45 -7.02 -1.43 7.56
CA VAL A 45 -7.25 -0.94 6.20
C VAL A 45 -5.96 -0.39 5.60
N VAL A 46 -5.77 -0.65 4.31
CA VAL A 46 -4.67 -0.06 3.54
C VAL A 46 -5.26 1.00 2.61
N THR A 47 -4.66 2.19 2.61
CA THR A 47 -5.13 3.31 1.77
C THR A 47 -4.93 3.03 0.29
N LYS A 48 -5.58 3.83 -0.56
CA LYS A 48 -5.15 4.00 -1.95
C LYS A 48 -3.67 4.40 -1.98
N SER A 49 -2.91 3.81 -2.91
CA SER A 49 -1.49 4.16 -3.06
C SER A 49 -1.34 5.62 -3.49
N ILE A 50 -0.54 6.38 -2.77
CA ILE A 50 -0.26 7.80 -2.98
C ILE A 50 1.14 7.95 -3.60
N GLY A 51 1.24 8.77 -4.61
CA GLY A 51 2.50 9.06 -5.30
C GLY A 51 2.93 10.51 -5.20
N PRO A 52 4.13 10.83 -5.72
CA PRO A 52 4.73 12.17 -5.60
C PRO A 52 3.96 13.25 -6.37
N GLU A 53 3.16 12.85 -7.37
CA GLU A 53 2.37 13.75 -8.21
C GLU A 53 0.93 13.25 -8.35
N PRO A 54 -0.07 14.15 -8.47
CA PRO A 54 -1.46 13.77 -8.67
C PRO A 54 -1.65 13.11 -10.05
N LYS A 55 -2.58 12.14 -10.12
CA LYS A 55 -2.95 11.46 -11.36
C LYS A 55 -4.45 11.18 -11.39
N ASP A 56 -5.07 11.38 -12.54
CA ASP A 56 -6.49 11.05 -12.76
C ASP A 56 -6.69 9.54 -12.99
N GLY A 57 -5.63 8.84 -13.41
CA GLY A 57 -5.71 7.44 -13.80
C GLY A 57 -6.22 7.27 -15.24
N HIS A 58 -6.62 6.05 -15.59
CA HIS A 58 -7.20 5.76 -16.90
C HIS A 58 -8.68 6.12 -16.94
N HIS A 59 -9.16 6.54 -18.12
CA HIS A 59 -10.59 6.72 -18.36
C HIS A 59 -11.33 5.39 -18.22
N GLY A 60 -12.55 5.45 -17.66
CA GLY A 60 -13.39 4.27 -17.47
C GLY A 60 -13.88 3.64 -18.78
N PRO A 61 -14.31 2.37 -18.72
CA PRO A 61 -14.36 1.51 -17.55
C PRO A 61 -12.98 0.95 -17.16
N SER A 62 -12.50 1.24 -15.96
CA SER A 62 -11.21 0.80 -15.45
C SER A 62 -11.27 -0.49 -14.62
N LEU A 63 -12.47 -1.01 -14.38
CA LEU A 63 -12.73 -2.23 -13.62
C LEU A 63 -13.90 -2.99 -14.27
N ILE A 64 -13.68 -4.24 -14.67
CA ILE A 64 -14.67 -5.04 -15.38
C ILE A 64 -14.73 -6.45 -14.77
N PRO A 65 -15.94 -6.91 -14.35
CA PRO A 65 -16.10 -8.29 -13.91
C PRO A 65 -16.02 -9.25 -15.11
N VAL A 66 -15.35 -10.38 -14.91
CA VAL A 66 -15.25 -11.47 -15.89
C VAL A 66 -15.54 -12.80 -15.21
N SER A 67 -15.70 -13.88 -15.99
CA SER A 67 -15.86 -15.21 -15.41
C SER A 67 -14.62 -15.60 -14.60
N GLY A 68 -14.83 -15.80 -13.29
CA GLY A 68 -13.75 -16.19 -12.35
C GLY A 68 -12.88 -15.05 -11.83
N GLY A 69 -13.20 -13.77 -12.10
CA GLY A 69 -12.39 -12.68 -11.58
C GLY A 69 -12.81 -11.27 -11.99
N ILE A 70 -11.85 -10.35 -11.85
CA ILE A 70 -12.01 -8.94 -12.20
C ILE A 70 -10.78 -8.50 -13.00
N LEU A 71 -11.00 -7.91 -14.16
CA LEU A 71 -9.95 -7.19 -14.89
C LEU A 71 -9.91 -5.74 -14.42
N ASN A 72 -8.71 -5.18 -14.26
CA ASN A 72 -8.58 -3.77 -13.93
C ASN A 72 -7.43 -3.10 -14.67
N ALA A 73 -7.59 -1.81 -14.93
CA ALA A 73 -6.59 -0.92 -15.45
C ALA A 73 -6.79 0.47 -14.81
N MET A 74 -6.37 0.62 -13.55
CA MET A 74 -6.66 1.82 -12.78
C MET A 74 -5.79 3.03 -13.15
N GLY A 75 -4.51 2.84 -13.53
CA GLY A 75 -3.59 3.92 -13.89
C GLY A 75 -3.09 4.76 -12.72
N LEU A 76 -3.11 4.23 -11.50
CA LEU A 76 -2.66 4.90 -10.26
C LEU A 76 -3.35 6.25 -9.97
N PRO A 77 -4.70 6.38 -10.08
CA PRO A 77 -5.36 7.61 -9.69
C PRO A 77 -5.07 7.92 -8.23
N ASN A 78 -4.62 9.14 -7.96
CA ASN A 78 -4.34 9.58 -6.60
C ASN A 78 -4.21 11.11 -6.55
N PRO A 79 -4.59 11.77 -5.43
CA PRO A 79 -4.51 13.21 -5.26
C PRO A 79 -3.15 13.69 -4.74
N SER A 80 -2.12 12.82 -4.67
CA SER A 80 -0.81 13.16 -4.12
C SER A 80 -0.89 13.72 -2.69
N GLN A 81 -0.18 14.78 -2.38
CA GLN A 81 -0.07 15.35 -1.03
C GLN A 81 -1.41 15.78 -0.43
N GLU A 82 -2.40 16.15 -1.24
CA GLU A 82 -3.75 16.52 -0.75
C GLU A 82 -4.45 15.40 0.04
N PHE A 83 -4.05 14.14 -0.18
CA PHE A 83 -4.59 13.01 0.57
C PHE A 83 -4.25 13.03 2.06
N THR A 84 -3.23 13.78 2.46
CA THR A 84 -2.84 13.91 3.87
C THR A 84 -3.97 14.48 4.72
N GLU A 85 -4.67 15.50 4.22
CA GLU A 85 -5.81 16.13 4.90
C GLU A 85 -6.99 15.17 5.00
N GLU A 86 -7.26 14.39 3.95
CA GLU A 86 -8.36 13.42 3.91
C GLU A 86 -8.24 12.36 5.00
N ILE A 87 -7.04 11.80 5.23
CA ILE A 87 -6.86 10.70 6.20
C ILE A 87 -6.34 11.16 7.57
N ALA A 88 -5.98 12.44 7.74
CA ALA A 88 -5.46 12.96 8.99
C ALA A 88 -6.33 12.60 10.22
N PRO A 89 -7.67 12.65 10.19
CA PRO A 89 -8.49 12.27 11.34
C PRO A 89 -8.32 10.80 11.76
N LEU A 90 -8.12 9.88 10.80
CA LEU A 90 -7.92 8.47 11.08
C LEU A 90 -6.55 8.20 11.68
N LEU A 91 -5.51 8.87 11.16
CA LEU A 91 -4.15 8.74 11.67
C LEU A 91 -4.05 9.32 13.08
N ALA A 92 -4.65 10.49 13.34
CA ALA A 92 -4.70 11.12 14.68
C ALA A 92 -5.44 10.25 15.70
N ALA A 93 -6.50 9.56 15.27
CA ALA A 93 -7.25 8.62 16.11
C ALA A 93 -6.50 7.28 16.32
N LYS A 94 -5.35 7.09 15.66
CA LYS A 94 -4.56 5.84 15.66
C LYS A 94 -5.39 4.62 15.24
N GLU A 95 -6.33 4.84 14.33
CA GLU A 95 -7.04 3.74 13.68
C GLU A 95 -6.04 2.82 12.94
N PRO A 96 -6.33 1.51 12.79
CA PRO A 96 -5.42 0.55 12.15
C PRO A 96 -5.34 0.79 10.62
N VAL A 97 -4.71 1.90 10.25
CA VAL A 97 -4.52 2.35 8.87
C VAL A 97 -3.05 2.21 8.49
N VAL A 98 -2.79 1.47 7.41
CA VAL A 98 -1.51 1.39 6.73
C VAL A 98 -1.55 2.31 5.51
N VAL A 99 -0.58 3.21 5.39
CA VAL A 99 -0.51 4.16 4.27
C VAL A 99 0.22 3.52 3.10
N SER A 100 -0.47 3.28 2.00
CA SER A 100 0.16 2.77 0.77
C SER A 100 0.76 3.91 -0.04
N ILE A 101 2.02 3.76 -0.44
CA ILE A 101 2.78 4.76 -1.19
C ILE A 101 3.45 4.15 -2.42
N PHE A 102 3.71 4.97 -3.43
CA PHE A 102 4.50 4.58 -4.60
C PHE A 102 5.39 5.71 -5.09
N GLY A 103 6.43 5.36 -5.84
CA GLY A 103 7.34 6.29 -6.49
C GLY A 103 8.11 5.59 -7.62
N GLY A 104 8.88 6.32 -8.38
CA GLY A 104 9.81 5.83 -9.42
C GLY A 104 11.23 5.64 -8.91
N THR A 105 11.57 6.20 -7.75
CA THR A 105 12.90 6.17 -7.15
C THR A 105 12.82 6.04 -5.63
N PRO A 106 13.90 5.55 -4.95
CA PRO A 106 13.97 5.55 -3.49
C PRO A 106 13.70 6.93 -2.86
N ALA A 107 14.18 8.00 -3.48
CA ALA A 107 13.98 9.37 -3.01
C ALA A 107 12.50 9.80 -3.08
N GLU A 108 11.76 9.39 -4.12
CA GLU A 108 10.33 9.68 -4.22
C GLU A 108 9.52 8.90 -3.18
N PHE A 109 9.87 7.63 -2.90
CA PHE A 109 9.25 6.89 -1.80
C PHE A 109 9.46 7.58 -0.45
N ALA A 110 10.69 8.03 -0.17
CA ALA A 110 11.00 8.78 1.04
C ALA A 110 10.22 10.10 1.10
N LYS A 111 10.19 10.88 0.00
CA LYS A 111 9.43 12.13 -0.10
C LYS A 111 7.95 11.93 0.23
N VAL A 112 7.32 10.89 -0.32
CA VAL A 112 5.90 10.62 -0.05
C VAL A 112 5.69 10.14 1.39
N ALA A 113 6.58 9.30 1.93
CA ALA A 113 6.50 8.84 3.32
C ALA A 113 6.59 10.00 4.33
N GLU A 114 7.40 11.03 4.03
CA GLU A 114 7.56 12.23 4.87
C GLU A 114 6.25 13.01 5.09
N TRP A 115 5.30 12.93 4.15
CA TRP A 115 3.99 13.59 4.28
C TRP A 115 3.09 12.97 5.35
N PHE A 116 3.39 11.74 5.81
CA PHE A 116 2.56 10.99 6.75
C PHE A 116 3.29 10.64 8.05
N PRO A 117 3.73 11.65 8.84
CA PRO A 117 4.48 11.41 10.07
C PRO A 117 3.69 10.60 11.11
N GLU A 118 2.36 10.66 11.08
CA GLU A 118 1.48 9.93 12.00
C GLU A 118 1.09 8.52 11.50
N ALA A 119 1.55 8.11 10.31
CA ALA A 119 1.27 6.76 9.80
C ALA A 119 1.75 5.69 10.80
N LEU A 120 0.94 4.65 11.01
CA LEU A 120 1.34 3.50 11.81
C LEU A 120 2.34 2.60 11.08
N ALA A 121 2.21 2.50 9.77
CA ALA A 121 3.07 1.73 8.87
C ALA A 121 2.90 2.22 7.44
N PHE A 122 3.87 1.85 6.59
CA PHE A 122 3.80 2.08 5.14
C PHE A 122 3.68 0.76 4.37
N GLU A 123 2.84 0.74 3.32
CA GLU A 123 2.88 -0.30 2.29
C GLU A 123 3.53 0.27 1.02
N LEU A 124 4.67 -0.28 0.60
CA LEU A 124 5.34 0.12 -0.64
C LEU A 124 4.69 -0.60 -1.83
N ASN A 125 4.03 0.13 -2.70
CA ASN A 125 3.48 -0.40 -3.93
C ASN A 125 4.56 -0.39 -5.04
N LEU A 126 5.37 -1.44 -5.09
CA LEU A 126 6.42 -1.65 -6.10
C LEU A 126 5.89 -2.39 -7.34
N SER A 127 4.61 -2.68 -7.40
CA SER A 127 4.05 -3.71 -8.28
C SER A 127 3.07 -3.20 -9.32
N CYS A 128 2.89 -1.88 -9.50
CA CYS A 128 1.90 -1.38 -10.43
C CYS A 128 2.36 -1.57 -11.90
N PRO A 129 1.65 -2.39 -12.72
CA PRO A 129 2.06 -2.66 -14.09
C PRO A 129 1.69 -1.57 -15.10
N HIS A 130 0.93 -0.54 -14.68
CA HIS A 130 0.23 0.37 -15.58
C HIS A 130 0.77 1.80 -15.61
N ALA A 131 1.93 2.07 -15.01
CA ALA A 131 2.54 3.39 -15.05
C ALA A 131 3.94 3.30 -15.65
N GLU A 132 4.19 3.95 -16.78
CA GLU A 132 5.52 4.09 -17.34
C GLU A 132 6.45 4.73 -16.30
N GLY A 133 7.58 4.08 -16.04
CA GLY A 133 8.57 4.51 -15.04
C GLY A 133 8.19 4.23 -13.59
N TYR A 134 6.96 3.74 -13.30
CA TYR A 134 6.51 3.43 -11.95
C TYR A 134 6.01 1.98 -11.84
N GLY A 135 6.33 1.32 -10.76
CA GLY A 135 5.75 0.03 -10.38
C GLY A 135 6.42 -1.20 -11.00
N ALA A 136 6.01 -1.67 -12.17
CA ALA A 136 6.45 -2.97 -12.68
C ALA A 136 7.98 -3.05 -12.95
N ALA A 137 8.57 -2.02 -13.53
CA ALA A 137 10.01 -1.99 -13.79
C ALA A 137 10.83 -1.95 -12.50
N ILE A 138 10.36 -1.21 -11.50
CA ILE A 138 10.97 -1.08 -10.17
C ILE A 138 10.84 -2.40 -9.42
N GLY A 139 9.64 -2.95 -9.36
CA GLY A 139 9.35 -4.20 -8.64
C GLY A 139 9.97 -5.45 -9.25
N ALA A 140 10.54 -5.38 -10.44
CA ALA A 140 11.26 -6.49 -11.08
C ALA A 140 12.79 -6.46 -10.82
N ASN A 141 13.31 -5.39 -10.23
CA ASN A 141 14.75 -5.24 -9.95
C ASN A 141 15.02 -5.40 -8.45
N PRO A 142 15.67 -6.50 -8.02
CA PRO A 142 15.92 -6.76 -6.59
C PRO A 142 16.67 -5.63 -5.89
N ARG A 143 17.69 -5.04 -6.55
CA ARG A 143 18.47 -3.94 -5.98
C ARG A 143 17.61 -2.72 -5.70
N VAL A 144 16.75 -2.34 -6.65
CA VAL A 144 15.87 -1.18 -6.50
C VAL A 144 14.80 -1.43 -5.43
N VAL A 145 14.25 -2.64 -5.35
CA VAL A 145 13.31 -3.04 -4.29
C VAL A 145 13.94 -2.86 -2.92
N ARG A 146 15.18 -3.33 -2.73
CA ARG A 146 15.93 -3.16 -1.49
C ARG A 146 16.14 -1.69 -1.18
N GLU A 147 16.69 -0.90 -2.12
CA GLU A 147 16.96 0.53 -1.93
C GLU A 147 15.70 1.33 -1.58
N CYS A 148 14.55 1.05 -2.23
CA CYS A 148 13.27 1.68 -1.88
C CYS A 148 12.81 1.31 -0.47
N THR A 149 12.97 0.05 -0.08
CA THR A 149 12.62 -0.41 1.27
C THR A 149 13.50 0.27 2.32
N GLU A 150 14.82 0.26 2.14
CA GLU A 150 15.80 0.93 3.01
C GLU A 150 15.44 2.41 3.19
N SER A 151 15.09 3.12 2.10
CA SER A 151 14.79 4.56 2.15
C SER A 151 13.60 4.88 3.06
N VAL A 152 12.55 4.05 3.05
CA VAL A 152 11.38 4.26 3.90
C VAL A 152 11.59 3.74 5.32
N LYS A 153 12.42 2.72 5.51
CA LYS A 153 12.79 2.23 6.86
C LYS A 153 13.47 3.30 7.71
N THR A 154 14.12 4.29 7.10
CA THR A 154 14.73 5.41 7.83
C THR A 154 13.75 6.21 8.69
N PHE A 155 12.44 6.15 8.39
CA PHE A 155 11.39 6.81 9.20
C PHE A 155 11.05 6.05 10.50
N GLY A 156 11.67 4.89 10.76
CA GLY A 156 11.50 4.13 12.00
C GLY A 156 10.12 3.47 12.16
N LYS A 157 9.38 3.33 11.06
CA LYS A 157 8.04 2.71 11.03
C LYS A 157 8.09 1.33 10.41
N PRO A 158 7.10 0.45 10.70
CA PRO A 158 6.92 -0.79 9.96
C PRO A 158 6.73 -0.51 8.46
N VAL A 159 7.41 -1.31 7.63
CA VAL A 159 7.35 -1.23 6.16
C VAL A 159 6.91 -2.58 5.61
N TRP A 160 5.79 -2.58 4.92
CA TRP A 160 5.27 -3.72 4.17
C TRP A 160 5.58 -3.53 2.69
N VAL A 161 6.03 -4.56 2.02
CA VAL A 161 6.40 -4.48 0.60
C VAL A 161 5.46 -5.31 -0.24
N LYS A 162 4.67 -4.63 -1.09
CA LYS A 162 3.72 -5.30 -1.99
C LYS A 162 4.34 -5.62 -3.33
N LEU A 163 4.44 -6.93 -3.61
CA LEU A 163 5.14 -7.48 -4.75
C LEU A 163 4.23 -7.65 -5.97
N THR A 164 4.83 -7.52 -7.16
CA THR A 164 4.22 -7.95 -8.41
C THR A 164 4.43 -9.46 -8.62
N PRO A 165 3.42 -10.20 -9.10
CA PRO A 165 3.62 -11.60 -9.53
C PRO A 165 4.26 -11.71 -10.92
N ASN A 166 4.41 -10.60 -11.64
CA ASN A 166 4.83 -10.57 -13.06
C ASN A 166 6.36 -10.51 -13.19
N VAL A 167 7.05 -11.42 -12.52
CA VAL A 167 8.52 -11.56 -12.48
C VAL A 167 8.89 -13.04 -12.63
N ALA A 168 10.12 -13.33 -13.04
CA ALA A 168 10.59 -14.70 -13.22
C ALA A 168 10.67 -15.48 -11.89
N ASP A 169 11.08 -14.81 -10.81
CA ASP A 169 11.17 -15.40 -9.46
C ASP A 169 10.80 -14.34 -8.42
N ILE A 170 9.60 -14.45 -7.89
CA ILE A 170 9.09 -13.56 -6.84
C ILE A 170 9.85 -13.73 -5.51
N GLY A 171 10.43 -14.92 -5.27
CA GLY A 171 11.22 -15.18 -4.07
C GLY A 171 12.51 -14.36 -4.04
N VAL A 172 13.14 -14.12 -5.19
CA VAL A 172 14.30 -13.21 -5.29
C VAL A 172 13.92 -11.79 -4.90
N ILE A 173 12.76 -11.33 -5.37
CA ILE A 173 12.26 -9.97 -5.05
C ILE A 173 11.87 -9.87 -3.58
N GLY A 174 11.22 -10.91 -3.04
CA GLY A 174 10.85 -10.96 -1.61
C GLY A 174 12.07 -10.92 -0.69
N ARG A 175 13.12 -11.68 -1.01
CA ARG A 175 14.39 -11.62 -0.25
C ARG A 175 15.04 -10.25 -0.30
N ALA A 176 15.02 -9.59 -1.44
CA ALA A 176 15.55 -8.23 -1.57
C ALA A 176 14.77 -7.21 -0.71
N ALA A 177 13.46 -7.35 -0.60
CA ALA A 177 12.65 -6.54 0.30
C ALA A 177 13.00 -6.82 1.78
N GLU A 178 13.16 -8.10 2.14
CA GLU A 178 13.59 -8.51 3.49
C GLU A 178 14.98 -7.95 3.84
N GLU A 179 15.94 -8.04 2.92
CA GLU A 179 17.30 -7.45 3.06
C GLU A 179 17.24 -5.92 3.23
N GLY A 180 16.26 -5.25 2.62
CA GLY A 180 15.97 -3.83 2.80
C GLY A 180 15.30 -3.49 4.12
N GLY A 181 14.96 -4.49 4.94
CA GLY A 181 14.35 -4.33 6.26
C GLY A 181 12.81 -4.32 6.24
N ALA A 182 12.17 -4.93 5.24
CA ALA A 182 10.71 -5.08 5.24
C ALA A 182 10.23 -5.88 6.47
N ASP A 183 9.17 -5.41 7.12
CA ASP A 183 8.52 -6.09 8.24
C ASP A 183 7.47 -7.10 7.77
N ALA A 184 6.98 -6.94 6.54
CA ALA A 184 6.08 -7.88 5.88
C ALA A 184 6.19 -7.83 4.36
N ILE A 185 5.84 -8.96 3.75
CA ILE A 185 5.62 -9.08 2.30
C ILE A 185 4.11 -9.18 2.05
N VAL A 186 3.62 -8.35 1.13
CA VAL A 186 2.22 -8.40 0.67
C VAL A 186 2.18 -9.09 -0.69
N ALA A 187 1.63 -10.27 -0.75
CA ALA A 187 1.46 -11.05 -1.97
C ALA A 187 -0.03 -11.12 -2.31
N ILE A 188 -0.41 -10.64 -3.45
CA ILE A 188 0.29 -10.03 -4.57
C ILE A 188 -0.58 -8.93 -5.19
N ASN A 189 -0.01 -8.14 -6.10
CA ASN A 189 -0.77 -7.22 -6.94
C ASN A 189 -1.38 -7.96 -8.16
N THR A 190 -1.87 -7.23 -9.14
CA THR A 190 -2.55 -7.75 -10.32
C THR A 190 -1.65 -8.70 -11.14
N VAL A 191 -2.19 -9.86 -11.47
CA VAL A 191 -1.60 -10.80 -12.44
C VAL A 191 -1.86 -10.29 -13.86
N LYS A 192 -0.85 -10.33 -14.74
CA LYS A 192 -1.00 -10.05 -16.18
C LYS A 192 -1.53 -11.27 -16.92
#